data_744511529c7bb505cae7901474b1830d
#
_entry.id   744511529c7bb505cae7901474b1830d
#
_cell.length_a   1.000
_cell.length_b   1.000
_cell.length_c   1.000
_cell.angle_alpha   90.00
_cell.angle_beta   90.00
_cell.angle_gamma   90.00
#
_symmetry.space_group_name_H-M   'P 1'
#
loop_
_entity.id
_entity.type
_entity.pdbx_description
1 polymer ?
#
loop_
_entity_poly.entity_id
_entity_poly.type
_entity_poly.pdbx_seq_one_letter_code
_entity_poly.pdbx_strand_id
1 'polypeptide(L)'
;MSSKRVWLFISLFVVFAMALSACQTAAPTTVAPAATAVPAEATVAPTTAGATYQIPDIESGKFNIAFVLIGPHDDGGWSQAHFDGLTYVQNNVPGVHVAYIENVAEGTDAETVFRSLSRKGFNLIFGTSFGYMDAMETVASEYPDITYIHVSGYKSNGTNFGNLMGAMEDMKYLAGMVAGSRAKMDGNPKLGYIATFPIPEELRLGNAFALGMRKTCPECTMDVRWINTWHDPVVEKQAAASLFDAGAQVVFTGADTPAPADVATEKGKWGITYDWSGSCKAERCLTTIYWNWGKVYAGIAQGVIDKTYKVGWDYFDADTGGLGLYGFMDGETMTKGAAELPAADLKLVKDTLAKFLSGEMNRFDVFAGPIKDNQGNVDIPEGEKFAQADLDQFPPGAEGLACKYCMHWWAEGVTAELPQ
;
A
#
# COMPACT_ATOMS: atom_id res chain seq x y z
N MET A 1 -9.31 72.47 -28.65
CA MET A 1 -9.37 72.66 -27.20
C MET A 1 -8.24 71.84 -26.58
N SER A 2 -7.34 72.48 -25.84
CA SER A 2 -6.03 71.96 -25.49
C SER A 2 -6.10 70.97 -24.33
N SER A 3 -5.32 69.91 -24.43
CA SER A 3 -5.23 68.78 -23.47
C SER A 3 -4.93 69.17 -22.01
N LYS A 4 -4.51 70.39 -21.75
CA LYS A 4 -4.22 70.95 -20.43
C LYS A 4 -5.47 71.24 -19.56
N ARG A 5 -6.66 71.38 -20.15
CA ARG A 5 -7.92 71.65 -19.40
C ARG A 5 -8.60 70.39 -18.91
N VAL A 6 -8.30 69.26 -19.48
CA VAL A 6 -8.85 67.95 -19.08
C VAL A 6 -8.18 67.43 -17.79
N TRP A 7 -6.90 67.68 -17.62
CA TRP A 7 -6.15 67.25 -16.42
C TRP A 7 -6.51 68.02 -15.15
N LEU A 8 -6.96 69.27 -15.30
CA LEU A 8 -7.32 70.13 -14.16
C LEU A 8 -8.67 69.66 -13.50
N PHE A 9 -9.58 69.11 -14.29
CA PHE A 9 -10.84 68.58 -13.77
C PHE A 9 -10.71 67.21 -13.12
N ILE A 10 -9.78 66.38 -13.57
CA ILE A 10 -9.52 65.06 -12.96
C ILE A 10 -8.83 65.27 -11.61
N SER A 11 -7.92 66.21 -11.48
CA SER A 11 -7.22 66.48 -10.21
C SER A 11 -8.16 67.05 -9.12
N LEU A 12 -9.19 67.79 -9.51
CA LEU A 12 -10.14 68.37 -8.54
C LEU A 12 -11.14 67.38 -8.05
N PHE A 13 -11.51 66.36 -8.84
CA PHE A 13 -12.45 65.31 -8.45
C PHE A 13 -11.83 64.29 -7.50
N VAL A 14 -10.52 64.02 -7.60
CA VAL A 14 -9.79 63.10 -6.71
C VAL A 14 -9.60 63.72 -5.33
N VAL A 15 -9.38 65.03 -5.23
CA VAL A 15 -9.23 65.70 -3.92
C VAL A 15 -10.56 65.84 -3.18
N PHE A 16 -11.70 65.95 -3.88
CA PHE A 16 -13.05 66.04 -3.26
C PHE A 16 -13.55 64.70 -2.78
N ALA A 17 -13.11 63.58 -3.37
CA ALA A 17 -13.45 62.20 -2.94
C ALA A 17 -12.73 61.78 -1.67
N MET A 18 -11.59 62.36 -1.31
CA MET A 18 -10.85 62.04 -0.10
C MET A 18 -11.30 62.84 1.15
N ALA A 19 -12.16 63.88 1.01
CA ALA A 19 -12.58 64.71 2.11
C ALA A 19 -13.92 64.26 2.75
N LEU A 20 -14.60 63.22 2.21
CA LEU A 20 -15.90 62.73 2.68
C LEU A 20 -15.83 61.39 3.41
N SER A 21 -14.65 60.79 3.65
CA SER A 21 -14.47 59.51 4.31
C SER A 21 -14.09 59.56 5.80
N ALA A 22 -14.23 60.72 6.46
CA ALA A 22 -13.74 60.91 7.82
C ALA A 22 -14.81 61.03 8.89
N CYS A 23 -15.94 60.38 8.78
CA CYS A 23 -16.87 60.20 9.91
C CYS A 23 -17.85 59.04 9.70
N GLN A 24 -17.35 57.81 9.84
CA GLN A 24 -18.17 56.68 10.19
C GLN A 24 -17.49 55.92 11.32
N THR A 25 -18.15 55.93 12.47
CA THR A 25 -17.78 55.13 13.64
C THR A 25 -17.86 53.64 13.23
N ALA A 26 -16.71 52.98 13.19
CA ALA A 26 -16.58 51.57 12.91
C ALA A 26 -17.20 50.75 14.06
N ALA A 27 -18.16 49.91 13.74
CA ALA A 27 -18.54 48.80 14.58
C ALA A 27 -17.38 47.76 14.61
N PRO A 28 -17.14 47.06 15.73
CA PRO A 28 -16.04 46.11 15.83
C PRO A 28 -16.31 44.92 14.91
N THR A 29 -15.61 44.86 13.79
CA THR A 29 -15.47 43.64 12.98
C THR A 29 -14.54 42.70 13.70
N THR A 30 -15.07 41.60 14.20
CA THR A 30 -14.27 40.45 14.62
C THR A 30 -13.54 39.91 13.39
N VAL A 31 -12.27 40.25 13.27
CA VAL A 31 -11.37 39.61 12.30
C VAL A 31 -11.12 38.21 12.82
N ALA A 32 -11.59 37.20 12.09
CA ALA A 32 -11.15 35.83 12.28
C ALA A 32 -9.61 35.80 12.13
N PRO A 33 -8.87 35.15 13.03
CA PRO A 33 -7.42 35.04 12.85
C PRO A 33 -7.14 34.32 11.53
N ALA A 34 -6.31 34.94 10.70
CA ALA A 34 -5.71 34.27 9.56
C ALA A 34 -5.00 33.02 10.10
N ALA A 35 -5.39 31.86 9.60
CA ALA A 35 -4.68 30.64 9.86
C ALA A 35 -3.25 30.83 9.32
N THR A 36 -2.32 31.07 10.21
CA THR A 36 -0.89 30.95 9.91
C THR A 36 -0.69 29.46 9.66
N ALA A 37 -0.36 29.09 8.44
CA ALA A 37 0.11 27.77 8.13
C ALA A 37 1.36 27.51 8.97
N VAL A 38 1.22 26.76 10.05
CA VAL A 38 2.34 26.18 10.77
C VAL A 38 2.86 25.10 9.82
N PRO A 39 4.18 25.07 9.48
CA PRO A 39 4.74 23.92 8.82
C PRO A 39 4.38 22.70 9.66
N ALA A 40 3.82 21.67 9.02
CA ALA A 40 3.60 20.39 9.69
C ALA A 40 4.99 19.86 10.07
N GLU A 41 5.39 20.10 11.33
CA GLU A 41 6.38 19.27 11.97
C GLU A 41 5.82 17.85 11.91
N ALA A 42 6.58 16.97 11.27
CA ALA A 42 6.31 15.53 11.32
C ALA A 42 6.13 15.19 12.81
N THR A 43 4.90 14.86 13.17
CA THR A 43 4.59 14.38 14.51
C THR A 43 5.30 13.06 14.63
N VAL A 44 6.49 13.08 15.21
CA VAL A 44 7.15 11.86 15.68
C VAL A 44 6.13 11.20 16.61
N ALA A 45 5.69 10.00 16.26
CA ALA A 45 4.84 9.20 17.13
C ALA A 45 5.48 9.22 18.52
N PRO A 46 4.69 9.31 19.62
CA PRO A 46 5.25 9.39 20.96
C PRO A 46 6.18 8.19 21.15
N THR A 47 7.44 8.46 21.40
CA THR A 47 8.43 7.48 21.82
C THR A 47 7.91 6.90 23.12
N THR A 48 7.25 5.76 23.07
CA THR A 48 6.95 4.96 24.25
C THR A 48 8.30 4.56 24.81
N ALA A 49 8.64 5.06 25.99
CA ALA A 49 9.89 4.77 26.66
C ALA A 49 10.02 3.24 26.80
N GLY A 50 10.92 2.63 25.98
CA GLY A 50 11.42 1.29 26.08
C GLY A 50 10.36 0.19 26.26
N ALA A 51 9.66 -0.18 25.21
CA ALA A 51 8.91 -1.45 25.22
C ALA A 51 9.89 -2.59 25.53
N THR A 52 9.61 -3.38 26.57
CA THR A 52 10.43 -4.53 26.92
C THR A 52 9.93 -5.72 26.11
N TYR A 53 10.60 -6.01 25.01
CA TYR A 53 10.28 -7.17 24.17
C TYR A 53 10.85 -8.45 24.80
N GLN A 54 10.01 -9.48 24.90
CA GLN A 54 10.48 -10.80 25.32
C GLN A 54 11.08 -11.54 24.13
N ILE A 55 12.41 -11.63 24.07
CA ILE A 55 13.12 -12.32 23.01
C ILE A 55 12.92 -13.84 23.15
N PRO A 56 12.38 -14.52 22.13
CA PRO A 56 12.13 -15.95 22.20
C PRO A 56 13.43 -16.76 22.33
N ASP A 57 13.31 -17.98 22.89
CA ASP A 57 14.44 -18.89 23.01
C ASP A 57 14.73 -19.59 21.69
N ILE A 58 15.99 -19.96 21.49
CA ILE A 58 16.40 -20.86 20.42
C ILE A 58 16.26 -22.32 20.89
N GLU A 59 16.12 -23.26 19.96
CA GLU A 59 16.17 -24.68 20.21
C GLU A 59 17.54 -25.25 19.80
N SER A 60 18.23 -25.89 20.75
CA SER A 60 19.56 -26.45 20.49
C SER A 60 19.51 -27.58 19.45
N GLY A 61 20.45 -27.55 18.50
CA GLY A 61 20.51 -28.53 17.42
C GLY A 61 19.54 -28.33 16.28
N LYS A 62 18.76 -27.25 16.31
CA LYS A 62 17.90 -26.83 15.22
C LYS A 62 18.47 -25.64 14.46
N PHE A 63 18.03 -25.45 13.23
CA PHE A 63 18.22 -24.19 12.52
C PHE A 63 17.14 -23.21 12.98
N ASN A 64 17.56 -22.15 13.69
CA ASN A 64 16.65 -21.23 14.37
C ASN A 64 16.28 -20.06 13.46
N ILE A 65 14.99 -19.86 13.25
CA ILE A 65 14.42 -18.81 12.39
C ILE A 65 13.54 -17.88 13.25
N ALA A 66 13.73 -16.57 13.12
CA ALA A 66 12.91 -15.59 13.79
C ALA A 66 12.12 -14.73 12.79
N PHE A 67 10.90 -14.39 13.16
CA PHE A 67 10.07 -13.41 12.45
C PHE A 67 9.75 -12.22 13.37
N VAL A 68 9.88 -11.01 12.84
CA VAL A 68 9.55 -9.77 13.56
C VAL A 68 8.35 -9.14 12.86
N LEU A 69 7.21 -9.09 13.56
CA LEU A 69 5.92 -8.62 13.06
C LEU A 69 5.62 -7.21 13.57
N ILE A 70 5.06 -6.35 12.70
CA ILE A 70 4.69 -4.97 13.04
C ILE A 70 3.43 -4.91 13.89
N GLY A 71 2.45 -5.75 13.61
CA GLY A 71 1.18 -5.87 14.32
C GLY A 71 1.03 -7.19 15.06
N PRO A 72 -0.12 -7.43 15.69
CA PRO A 72 -0.43 -8.71 16.30
C PRO A 72 -0.59 -9.81 15.24
N HIS A 73 -0.21 -11.03 15.57
CA HIS A 73 -0.26 -12.18 14.66
C HIS A 73 -1.67 -12.55 14.19
N ASP A 74 -2.71 -11.99 14.78
CA ASP A 74 -4.13 -12.21 14.47
C ASP A 74 -4.85 -10.92 14.05
N ASP A 75 -4.11 -9.96 13.43
CA ASP A 75 -4.64 -8.69 12.95
C ASP A 75 -5.71 -8.81 11.85
N GLY A 76 -5.82 -9.96 11.23
CA GLY A 76 -6.74 -10.22 10.13
C GLY A 76 -6.22 -9.75 8.77
N GLY A 77 -4.95 -9.37 8.68
CA GLY A 77 -4.29 -8.81 7.51
C GLY A 77 -2.82 -9.20 7.39
N TRP A 78 -1.95 -8.19 7.34
CA TRP A 78 -0.52 -8.34 7.06
C TRP A 78 0.21 -9.27 8.03
N SER A 79 0.17 -8.98 9.34
CA SER A 79 0.89 -9.79 10.32
C SER A 79 0.35 -11.20 10.41
N GLN A 80 -0.97 -11.40 10.24
CA GLN A 80 -1.56 -12.73 10.19
C GLN A 80 -1.11 -13.53 8.96
N ALA A 81 -1.01 -12.91 7.80
CA ALA A 81 -0.50 -13.58 6.60
C ALA A 81 0.95 -14.07 6.80
N HIS A 82 1.78 -13.26 7.46
CA HIS A 82 3.14 -13.66 7.83
C HIS A 82 3.16 -14.76 8.89
N PHE A 83 2.25 -14.70 9.87
CA PHE A 83 2.12 -15.74 10.88
C PHE A 83 1.72 -17.09 10.27
N ASP A 84 0.79 -17.10 9.32
CA ASP A 84 0.46 -18.29 8.56
C ASP A 84 1.68 -18.80 7.77
N GLY A 85 2.46 -17.89 7.19
CA GLY A 85 3.70 -18.18 6.48
C GLY A 85 4.77 -18.82 7.36
N LEU A 86 5.04 -18.26 8.54
CA LEU A 86 6.02 -18.84 9.48
C LEU A 86 5.55 -20.18 10.05
N THR A 87 4.24 -20.35 10.27
CA THR A 87 3.66 -21.61 10.69
C THR A 87 3.82 -22.68 9.62
N TYR A 88 3.67 -22.29 8.34
CA TYR A 88 3.97 -23.19 7.23
C TYR A 88 5.44 -23.62 7.23
N VAL A 89 6.40 -22.72 7.45
CA VAL A 89 7.82 -23.04 7.55
C VAL A 89 8.09 -24.04 8.67
N GLN A 90 7.54 -23.78 9.88
CA GLN A 90 7.70 -24.68 11.03
C GLN A 90 7.22 -26.10 10.74
N ASN A 91 6.13 -26.23 9.97
CA ASN A 91 5.51 -27.53 9.69
C ASN A 91 6.11 -28.27 8.47
N ASN A 92 6.77 -27.55 7.54
CA ASN A 92 7.15 -28.13 6.26
C ASN A 92 8.68 -28.12 5.98
N VAL A 93 9.47 -27.39 6.77
CA VAL A 93 10.94 -27.42 6.64
C VAL A 93 11.53 -28.29 7.75
N PRO A 94 12.17 -29.41 7.43
CA PRO A 94 12.73 -30.29 8.47
C PRO A 94 13.88 -29.66 9.25
N GLY A 95 13.93 -29.88 10.55
CA GLY A 95 15.08 -29.50 11.37
C GLY A 95 15.11 -28.04 11.79
N VAL A 96 14.05 -27.25 11.50
CA VAL A 96 13.95 -25.86 11.94
C VAL A 96 13.25 -25.72 13.29
N HIS A 97 13.52 -24.63 13.96
CA HIS A 97 12.74 -24.05 15.04
C HIS A 97 12.38 -22.62 14.63
N VAL A 98 11.08 -22.31 14.59
CA VAL A 98 10.57 -20.99 14.18
C VAL A 98 9.96 -20.28 15.37
N ALA A 99 10.38 -19.05 15.60
CA ALA A 99 9.85 -18.17 16.64
C ALA A 99 9.48 -16.81 16.06
N TYR A 100 8.65 -16.04 16.78
CA TYR A 100 8.26 -14.71 16.35
C TYR A 100 8.19 -13.73 17.53
N ILE A 101 8.25 -12.46 17.20
CA ILE A 101 7.95 -11.33 18.08
C ILE A 101 6.98 -10.44 17.34
N GLU A 102 5.92 -10.01 17.99
CA GLU A 102 4.88 -9.19 17.42
C GLU A 102 4.82 -7.79 18.06
N ASN A 103 4.09 -6.87 17.42
CA ASN A 103 3.90 -5.49 17.87
C ASN A 103 5.23 -4.74 18.05
N VAL A 104 6.20 -5.02 17.21
CA VAL A 104 7.49 -4.34 17.25
C VAL A 104 7.42 -3.04 16.46
N ALA A 105 7.58 -1.91 17.15
CA ALA A 105 7.58 -0.61 16.49
C ALA A 105 8.79 -0.45 15.57
N GLU A 106 8.60 0.25 14.45
CA GLU A 106 9.67 0.59 13.51
C GLU A 106 10.75 1.50 14.16
N GLY A 107 11.91 1.56 13.57
CA GLY A 107 13.02 2.39 14.04
C GLY A 107 13.84 1.73 15.15
N THR A 108 14.08 2.43 16.25
CA THR A 108 15.00 2.02 17.34
C THR A 108 14.58 0.71 18.01
N ASP A 109 13.29 0.49 18.17
CA ASP A 109 12.76 -0.74 18.78
C ASP A 109 13.07 -1.95 17.90
N ALA A 110 12.81 -1.85 16.59
CA ALA A 110 13.14 -2.89 15.63
C ALA A 110 14.65 -3.21 15.64
N GLU A 111 15.52 -2.19 15.62
CA GLU A 111 16.96 -2.37 15.70
C GLU A 111 17.39 -3.12 16.98
N THR A 112 16.78 -2.76 18.11
CA THR A 112 17.03 -3.42 19.41
C THR A 112 16.61 -4.89 19.38
N VAL A 113 15.45 -5.19 18.79
CA VAL A 113 14.92 -6.56 18.65
C VAL A 113 15.82 -7.39 17.72
N PHE A 114 16.16 -6.88 16.52
CA PHE A 114 17.04 -7.59 15.58
C PHE A 114 18.41 -7.90 16.21
N ARG A 115 19.02 -6.94 16.88
CA ARG A 115 20.29 -7.14 17.58
C ARG A 115 20.19 -8.18 18.71
N SER A 116 19.04 -8.19 19.42
CA SER A 116 18.80 -9.15 20.51
C SER A 116 18.60 -10.57 19.99
N LEU A 117 17.85 -10.74 18.88
CA LEU A 117 17.69 -12.04 18.19
C LEU A 117 19.04 -12.55 17.67
N SER A 118 19.86 -11.68 17.11
CA SER A 118 21.21 -12.02 16.61
C SER A 118 22.11 -12.52 17.73
N ARG A 119 22.13 -11.82 18.87
CA ARG A 119 22.89 -12.23 20.08
C ARG A 119 22.39 -13.55 20.68
N LYS A 120 21.08 -13.82 20.55
CA LYS A 120 20.47 -15.06 21.04
C LYS A 120 20.89 -16.27 20.21
N GLY A 121 21.28 -16.08 18.94
CA GLY A 121 21.80 -17.12 18.06
C GLY A 121 20.81 -17.65 17.01
N PHE A 122 19.84 -16.82 16.58
CA PHE A 122 19.02 -17.12 15.40
C PHE A 122 19.90 -17.10 14.14
N ASN A 123 19.61 -18.01 13.21
CA ASN A 123 20.39 -18.22 11.98
C ASN A 123 19.83 -17.45 10.78
N LEU A 124 18.49 -17.26 10.76
CA LEU A 124 17.75 -16.55 9.72
C LEU A 124 16.70 -15.68 10.40
N ILE A 125 16.65 -14.40 10.03
CA ILE A 125 15.72 -13.43 10.62
C ILE A 125 14.94 -12.74 9.51
N PHE A 126 13.63 -12.85 9.57
CA PHE A 126 12.70 -12.11 8.71
C PHE A 126 12.18 -10.87 9.43
N GLY A 127 12.22 -9.71 8.77
CA GLY A 127 11.62 -8.47 9.25
C GLY A 127 10.49 -8.06 8.32
N THR A 128 9.25 -8.05 8.81
CA THR A 128 8.04 -7.95 7.99
C THR A 128 7.37 -6.59 8.10
N SER A 129 8.12 -5.50 7.94
CA SER A 129 7.58 -4.15 7.81
C SER A 129 8.54 -3.26 7.02
N PHE A 130 8.01 -2.35 6.21
CA PHE A 130 8.79 -1.43 5.39
C PHE A 130 9.81 -0.62 6.21
N GLY A 131 9.41 -0.08 7.36
CA GLY A 131 10.29 0.73 8.21
C GLY A 131 11.33 -0.07 9.02
N TYR A 132 11.39 -1.40 8.86
CA TYR A 132 12.46 -2.21 9.45
C TYR A 132 13.75 -2.21 8.62
N MET A 133 13.71 -1.72 7.40
CA MET A 133 14.79 -1.88 6.41
C MET A 133 16.13 -1.34 6.90
N ASP A 134 16.20 -0.11 7.37
CA ASP A 134 17.46 0.53 7.81
C ASP A 134 18.00 -0.09 9.10
N ALA A 135 17.09 -0.40 10.04
CA ALA A 135 17.43 -1.07 11.29
C ALA A 135 18.04 -2.46 11.03
N MET A 136 17.43 -3.21 10.11
CA MET A 136 17.86 -4.56 9.75
C MET A 136 19.19 -4.55 8.99
N GLU A 137 19.38 -3.64 8.04
CA GLU A 137 20.63 -3.44 7.31
C GLU A 137 21.80 -3.12 8.28
N THR A 138 21.54 -2.22 9.24
CA THR A 138 22.50 -1.86 10.30
C THR A 138 22.93 -3.08 11.09
N VAL A 139 21.99 -3.86 11.61
CA VAL A 139 22.28 -5.04 12.42
C VAL A 139 22.92 -6.16 11.59
N ALA A 140 22.51 -6.36 10.34
CA ALA A 140 23.12 -7.34 9.45
C ALA A 140 24.62 -7.10 9.25
N SER A 141 25.06 -5.85 9.22
CA SER A 141 26.49 -5.50 9.12
C SER A 141 27.31 -5.92 10.36
N GLU A 142 26.66 -6.01 11.53
CA GLU A 142 27.29 -6.41 12.81
C GLU A 142 27.39 -7.94 12.95
N TYR A 143 26.51 -8.70 12.25
CA TYR A 143 26.40 -10.17 12.37
C TYR A 143 26.46 -10.86 11.00
N PRO A 144 27.62 -10.92 10.35
CA PRO A 144 27.75 -11.39 8.97
C PRO A 144 27.39 -12.86 8.75
N ASP A 145 27.38 -13.68 9.81
CA ASP A 145 27.06 -15.11 9.75
C ASP A 145 25.55 -15.41 9.81
N ILE A 146 24.72 -14.38 10.03
CA ILE A 146 23.26 -14.50 10.10
C ILE A 146 22.67 -13.96 8.81
N THR A 147 21.69 -14.66 8.25
CA THR A 147 20.93 -14.17 7.08
C THR A 147 19.73 -13.34 7.53
N TYR A 148 19.57 -12.19 6.92
CA TYR A 148 18.47 -11.26 7.17
C TYR A 148 17.67 -11.05 5.89
N ILE A 149 16.37 -11.27 5.97
CA ILE A 149 15.42 -11.04 4.86
C ILE A 149 14.41 -10.00 5.29
N HIS A 150 14.52 -8.83 4.71
CA HIS A 150 13.54 -7.77 4.85
C HIS A 150 12.39 -7.99 3.88
N VAL A 151 11.16 -7.74 4.30
CA VAL A 151 9.96 -7.81 3.44
C VAL A 151 9.44 -6.43 3.17
N SER A 152 9.05 -6.16 1.94
CA SER A 152 8.49 -4.90 1.40
C SER A 152 9.47 -3.74 1.17
N GLY A 153 10.77 -3.94 1.26
CA GLY A 153 11.75 -2.89 0.95
C GLY A 153 12.44 -3.06 -0.41
N TYR A 154 13.64 -2.46 -0.53
CA TYR A 154 14.38 -2.42 -1.79
C TYR A 154 15.90 -2.52 -1.64
N LYS A 155 16.42 -2.57 -0.41
CA LYS A 155 17.87 -2.64 -0.16
C LYS A 155 18.36 -4.08 -0.07
N SER A 156 19.60 -4.29 -0.48
CA SER A 156 20.36 -5.53 -0.28
C SER A 156 21.83 -5.18 -0.19
N ASN A 157 22.57 -5.87 0.68
CA ASN A 157 24.04 -5.76 0.72
C ASN A 157 24.75 -6.84 -0.11
N GLY A 158 23.99 -7.74 -0.75
CA GLY A 158 24.52 -8.83 -1.58
C GLY A 158 25.27 -9.93 -0.82
N THR A 159 25.27 -9.92 0.50
CA THR A 159 26.00 -10.90 1.34
C THR A 159 25.07 -11.62 2.31
N ASN A 160 24.48 -10.92 3.27
CA ASN A 160 23.63 -11.50 4.31
C ASN A 160 22.35 -10.72 4.60
N PHE A 161 22.14 -9.57 3.95
CA PHE A 161 20.92 -8.79 4.03
C PHE A 161 20.30 -8.67 2.64
N GLY A 162 19.09 -9.19 2.47
CA GLY A 162 18.31 -9.16 1.23
C GLY A 162 16.90 -8.70 1.43
N ASN A 163 16.22 -8.52 0.33
CA ASN A 163 14.83 -8.06 0.29
C ASN A 163 13.93 -9.05 -0.42
N LEU A 164 12.67 -9.10 -0.01
CA LEU A 164 11.63 -9.95 -0.55
C LEU A 164 10.34 -9.15 -0.71
N MET A 165 9.73 -9.21 -1.89
CA MET A 165 8.39 -8.66 -2.14
C MET A 165 7.69 -9.47 -3.22
N GLY A 166 6.36 -9.45 -3.22
CA GLY A 166 5.54 -10.03 -4.29
C GLY A 166 4.89 -8.96 -5.14
N ALA A 167 4.61 -9.30 -6.38
CA ALA A 167 3.96 -8.43 -7.37
C ALA A 167 2.45 -8.34 -7.13
N MET A 168 2.05 -7.75 -6.01
CA MET A 168 0.63 -7.61 -5.66
C MET A 168 -0.16 -6.76 -6.69
N GLU A 169 0.53 -6.07 -7.57
CA GLU A 169 -0.05 -5.36 -8.71
C GLU A 169 -0.93 -6.27 -9.56
N ASP A 170 -0.56 -7.55 -9.72
CA ASP A 170 -1.33 -8.55 -10.44
C ASP A 170 -2.72 -8.73 -9.83
N MET A 171 -2.75 -8.94 -8.50
CA MET A 171 -3.98 -9.19 -7.77
C MET A 171 -4.79 -7.90 -7.55
N LYS A 172 -4.12 -6.75 -7.36
CA LYS A 172 -4.78 -5.44 -7.26
C LYS A 172 -5.50 -5.09 -8.56
N TYR A 173 -4.88 -5.36 -9.71
CA TYR A 173 -5.52 -5.19 -11.02
C TYR A 173 -6.79 -6.04 -11.15
N LEU A 174 -6.73 -7.32 -10.78
CA LEU A 174 -7.89 -8.22 -10.81
C LEU A 174 -8.98 -7.79 -9.83
N ALA A 175 -8.62 -7.39 -8.61
CA ALA A 175 -9.56 -6.84 -7.63
C ALA A 175 -10.22 -5.55 -8.14
N GLY A 176 -9.48 -4.71 -8.86
CA GLY A 176 -10.01 -3.56 -9.57
C GLY A 176 -11.06 -3.95 -10.60
N MET A 177 -10.83 -5.01 -11.40
CA MET A 177 -11.81 -5.52 -12.35
C MET A 177 -13.10 -5.99 -11.67
N VAL A 178 -12.99 -6.69 -10.54
CA VAL A 178 -14.14 -7.11 -9.72
C VAL A 178 -14.91 -5.88 -9.19
N ALA A 179 -14.19 -4.90 -8.66
CA ALA A 179 -14.76 -3.67 -8.10
C ALA A 179 -15.47 -2.81 -9.17
N GLY A 180 -14.84 -2.62 -10.32
CA GLY A 180 -15.40 -1.86 -11.44
C GLY A 180 -16.68 -2.50 -11.98
N SER A 181 -16.65 -3.84 -12.18
CA SER A 181 -17.84 -4.59 -12.60
C SER A 181 -18.99 -4.45 -11.60
N ARG A 182 -18.70 -4.52 -10.29
CA ARG A 182 -19.69 -4.34 -9.24
C ARG A 182 -20.28 -2.92 -9.22
N ALA A 183 -19.43 -1.91 -9.26
CA ALA A 183 -19.85 -0.51 -9.25
C ALA A 183 -20.74 -0.17 -10.45
N LYS A 184 -20.37 -0.66 -11.64
CA LYS A 184 -21.16 -0.52 -12.86
C LYS A 184 -22.50 -1.25 -12.76
N MET A 185 -22.53 -2.48 -12.27
CA MET A 185 -23.75 -3.27 -12.08
C MET A 185 -24.72 -2.60 -11.13
N ASP A 186 -24.22 -1.96 -10.06
CA ASP A 186 -25.02 -1.25 -9.07
C ASP A 186 -25.43 0.17 -9.55
N GLY A 187 -24.99 0.60 -10.73
CA GLY A 187 -25.32 1.91 -11.31
C GLY A 187 -24.66 3.10 -10.60
N ASN A 188 -23.57 2.86 -9.86
CA ASN A 188 -22.83 3.92 -9.17
C ASN A 188 -21.31 3.76 -9.45
N PRO A 189 -20.74 4.50 -10.41
CA PRO A 189 -19.37 4.32 -10.88
C PRO A 189 -18.31 5.00 -9.97
N LYS A 190 -18.60 5.20 -8.68
CA LYS A 190 -17.67 5.80 -7.73
C LYS A 190 -17.07 4.75 -6.81
N LEU A 191 -15.75 4.74 -6.71
CA LEU A 191 -14.99 3.86 -5.84
C LEU A 191 -14.13 4.68 -4.87
N GLY A 192 -13.62 4.02 -3.85
CA GLY A 192 -12.70 4.62 -2.87
C GLY A 192 -11.52 3.71 -2.58
N TYR A 193 -10.38 4.31 -2.32
CA TYR A 193 -9.16 3.66 -1.89
C TYR A 193 -8.68 4.25 -0.56
N ILE A 194 -8.44 3.39 0.41
CA ILE A 194 -7.75 3.74 1.66
C ILE A 194 -6.29 3.41 1.46
N ALA A 195 -5.46 4.43 1.31
CA ALA A 195 -4.02 4.32 1.14
C ALA A 195 -3.30 4.58 2.47
N THR A 196 -2.24 3.85 2.74
CA THR A 196 -1.48 3.96 4.00
C THR A 196 -0.50 5.13 3.96
N PHE A 197 0.68 4.96 3.43
CA PHE A 197 1.70 6.00 3.33
C PHE A 197 1.94 6.41 1.87
N PRO A 198 2.30 7.68 1.58
CA PRO A 198 2.58 8.13 0.22
C PRO A 198 3.94 7.63 -0.27
N ILE A 199 4.08 6.33 -0.42
CA ILE A 199 5.28 5.63 -0.89
C ILE A 199 5.03 4.97 -2.26
N PRO A 200 6.10 4.61 -3.00
CA PRO A 200 5.96 3.99 -4.32
C PRO A 200 5.05 2.76 -4.34
N GLU A 201 5.08 1.93 -3.32
CA GLU A 201 4.20 0.76 -3.22
C GLU A 201 2.72 1.13 -3.30
N GLU A 202 2.27 2.05 -2.45
CA GLU A 202 0.86 2.44 -2.41
C GLU A 202 0.39 3.11 -3.72
N LEU A 203 1.28 3.83 -4.40
CA LEU A 203 0.99 4.41 -5.72
C LEU A 203 0.82 3.34 -6.79
N ARG A 204 1.77 2.40 -6.88
CA ARG A 204 1.69 1.34 -7.90
C ARG A 204 0.51 0.41 -7.67
N LEU A 205 0.22 0.07 -6.41
CA LEU A 205 -0.92 -0.78 -6.06
C LEU A 205 -2.26 -0.09 -6.33
N GLY A 206 -2.38 1.19 -5.96
CA GLY A 206 -3.56 2.01 -6.27
C GLY A 206 -3.78 2.19 -7.77
N ASN A 207 -2.71 2.43 -8.53
CA ASN A 207 -2.78 2.53 -9.99
C ASN A 207 -3.13 1.20 -10.66
N ALA A 208 -2.57 0.08 -10.21
CA ALA A 208 -2.95 -1.25 -10.70
C ALA A 208 -4.46 -1.51 -10.49
N PHE A 209 -4.97 -1.19 -9.31
CA PHE A 209 -6.40 -1.28 -9.02
C PHE A 209 -7.23 -0.36 -9.94
N ALA A 210 -6.83 0.90 -10.12
CA ALA A 210 -7.54 1.86 -10.98
C ALA A 210 -7.58 1.40 -12.44
N LEU A 211 -6.48 0.86 -12.97
CA LEU A 211 -6.43 0.29 -14.33
C LEU A 211 -7.36 -0.91 -14.46
N GLY A 212 -7.37 -1.81 -13.48
CA GLY A 212 -8.30 -2.94 -13.42
C GLY A 212 -9.76 -2.50 -13.34
N MET A 213 -10.06 -1.53 -12.48
CA MET A 213 -11.39 -0.92 -12.35
C MET A 213 -11.91 -0.41 -13.70
N ARG A 214 -11.10 0.34 -14.42
CA ARG A 214 -11.47 0.89 -15.73
C ARG A 214 -11.55 -0.14 -16.83
N LYS A 215 -10.92 -1.32 -16.67
CA LYS A 215 -11.06 -2.44 -17.62
C LYS A 215 -12.48 -2.96 -17.74
N THR A 216 -13.23 -2.98 -16.64
CA THR A 216 -14.63 -3.43 -16.58
C THR A 216 -15.63 -2.28 -16.50
N CYS A 217 -15.21 -1.10 -16.04
CA CYS A 217 -16.00 0.11 -15.92
C CYS A 217 -15.19 1.34 -16.37
N PRO A 218 -15.11 1.64 -17.68
CA PRO A 218 -14.32 2.78 -18.18
C PRO A 218 -14.72 4.14 -17.63
N GLU A 219 -15.98 4.31 -17.23
CA GLU A 219 -16.55 5.52 -16.60
C GLU A 219 -16.28 5.61 -15.09
N CYS A 220 -15.78 4.55 -14.47
CA CYS A 220 -15.55 4.53 -13.04
C CYS A 220 -14.44 5.49 -12.62
N THR A 221 -14.64 6.09 -11.43
CA THR A 221 -13.67 6.98 -10.78
C THR A 221 -13.35 6.48 -9.37
N MET A 222 -12.15 6.80 -8.87
CA MET A 222 -11.70 6.41 -7.55
C MET A 222 -11.17 7.60 -6.78
N ASP A 223 -11.70 7.83 -5.58
CA ASP A 223 -11.17 8.79 -4.60
C ASP A 223 -10.22 8.09 -3.63
N VAL A 224 -9.26 8.81 -3.04
CA VAL A 224 -8.24 8.25 -2.15
C VAL A 224 -8.28 8.94 -0.80
N ARG A 225 -8.06 8.19 0.27
CA ARG A 225 -7.83 8.69 1.63
C ARG A 225 -6.53 8.14 2.17
N TRP A 226 -5.57 9.02 2.43
CA TRP A 226 -4.32 8.69 3.09
C TRP A 226 -4.51 8.66 4.59
N ILE A 227 -4.09 7.58 5.25
CA ILE A 227 -4.31 7.37 6.69
C ILE A 227 -3.04 7.43 7.52
N ASN A 228 -1.86 7.38 6.90
CA ASN A 228 -0.53 7.45 7.53
C ASN A 228 -0.33 6.42 8.67
N THR A 229 -0.89 5.24 8.49
CA THR A 229 -0.68 4.08 9.36
C THR A 229 -0.85 2.80 8.56
N TRP A 230 -0.16 1.72 8.93
CA TRP A 230 -0.39 0.39 8.38
C TRP A 230 -1.58 -0.28 9.02
N HIS A 231 -1.68 -0.21 10.35
CA HIS A 231 -2.68 -0.90 11.14
C HIS A 231 -3.31 0.03 12.18
N ASP A 232 -4.53 0.46 11.97
CA ASP A 232 -5.38 1.14 12.94
C ASP A 232 -6.86 0.94 12.57
N PRO A 233 -7.54 -0.05 13.19
CA PRO A 233 -8.93 -0.36 12.86
C PRO A 233 -9.90 0.81 13.02
N VAL A 234 -9.57 1.78 13.89
CA VAL A 234 -10.44 2.96 14.11
C VAL A 234 -10.27 3.95 12.96
N VAL A 235 -9.02 4.26 12.61
CA VAL A 235 -8.71 5.18 11.50
C VAL A 235 -9.19 4.60 10.17
N GLU A 236 -9.00 3.30 9.95
CA GLU A 236 -9.47 2.60 8.75
C GLU A 236 -10.99 2.64 8.61
N LYS A 237 -11.75 2.41 9.70
CA LYS A 237 -13.22 2.56 9.72
C LYS A 237 -13.66 3.98 9.40
N GLN A 238 -12.98 4.98 9.95
CA GLN A 238 -13.29 6.40 9.68
C GLN A 238 -13.03 6.75 8.21
N ALA A 239 -11.91 6.29 7.65
CA ALA A 239 -11.58 6.50 6.25
C ALA A 239 -12.60 5.83 5.31
N ALA A 240 -12.96 4.57 5.58
CA ALA A 240 -14.01 3.87 4.85
C ALA A 240 -15.36 4.59 4.92
N ALA A 241 -15.78 5.00 6.12
CA ALA A 241 -17.02 5.75 6.31
C ALA A 241 -17.02 7.06 5.51
N SER A 242 -15.90 7.80 5.54
CA SER A 242 -15.71 9.05 4.78
C SER A 242 -15.86 8.84 3.26
N LEU A 243 -15.26 7.77 2.72
CA LEU A 243 -15.36 7.44 1.29
C LEU A 243 -16.79 7.05 0.90
N PHE A 244 -17.47 6.24 1.71
CA PHE A 244 -18.87 5.87 1.47
C PHE A 244 -19.80 7.07 1.58
N ASP A 245 -19.59 7.98 2.53
CA ASP A 245 -20.36 9.20 2.69
C ASP A 245 -20.11 10.19 1.54
N ALA A 246 -18.93 10.16 0.94
CA ALA A 246 -18.62 10.86 -0.32
C ALA A 246 -19.24 10.21 -1.56
N GLY A 247 -19.93 9.08 -1.39
CA GLY A 247 -20.71 8.41 -2.43
C GLY A 247 -20.05 7.20 -3.07
N ALA A 248 -18.95 6.68 -2.55
CA ALA A 248 -18.33 5.46 -3.06
C ALA A 248 -19.30 4.27 -2.99
N GLN A 249 -19.30 3.40 -4.01
CA GLN A 249 -20.05 2.14 -4.03
C GLN A 249 -19.19 0.97 -3.56
N VAL A 250 -17.92 0.98 -3.89
CA VAL A 250 -16.93 -0.01 -3.48
C VAL A 250 -15.77 0.73 -2.84
N VAL A 251 -15.30 0.28 -1.69
CA VAL A 251 -14.07 0.76 -1.05
C VAL A 251 -13.09 -0.38 -0.93
N PHE A 252 -11.87 -0.11 -1.35
CA PHE A 252 -10.72 -0.99 -1.28
C PHE A 252 -9.69 -0.43 -0.29
N THR A 253 -8.93 -1.28 0.38
CA THR A 253 -7.90 -0.87 1.33
C THR A 253 -6.50 -1.32 0.94
N GLY A 254 -5.50 -0.51 1.27
CA GLY A 254 -4.08 -0.86 1.35
C GLY A 254 -3.61 -1.11 2.79
N ALA A 255 -4.52 -1.01 3.78
CA ALA A 255 -4.22 -1.18 5.19
C ALA A 255 -4.57 -2.59 5.70
N ASP A 256 -4.05 -2.94 6.87
CA ASP A 256 -3.86 -4.30 7.37
C ASP A 256 -5.13 -4.91 7.99
N THR A 257 -6.27 -4.21 8.09
CA THR A 257 -7.44 -4.76 8.77
C THR A 257 -8.64 -4.98 7.85
N PRO A 258 -9.56 -5.90 8.18
CA PRO A 258 -10.81 -6.08 7.43
C PRO A 258 -11.87 -4.99 7.72
N ALA A 259 -11.58 -4.03 8.58
CA ALA A 259 -12.50 -3.02 9.05
C ALA A 259 -13.28 -2.27 7.94
N PRO A 260 -12.70 -1.93 6.77
CA PRO A 260 -13.44 -1.29 5.68
C PRO A 260 -14.59 -2.13 5.12
N ALA A 261 -14.48 -3.47 5.11
CA ALA A 261 -15.55 -4.35 4.66
C ALA A 261 -16.70 -4.45 5.68
N ASP A 262 -16.41 -4.31 6.98
CA ASP A 262 -17.42 -4.20 8.01
C ASP A 262 -18.27 -2.93 7.81
N VAL A 263 -17.60 -1.78 7.61
CA VAL A 263 -18.29 -0.49 7.31
C VAL A 263 -19.10 -0.58 6.01
N ALA A 264 -18.58 -1.26 4.99
CA ALA A 264 -19.32 -1.51 3.77
C ALA A 264 -20.64 -2.27 4.04
N THR A 265 -20.60 -3.28 4.91
CA THR A 265 -21.78 -4.04 5.32
C THR A 265 -22.80 -3.16 6.06
N GLU A 266 -22.35 -2.34 7.02
CA GLU A 266 -23.19 -1.40 7.76
C GLU A 266 -23.89 -0.39 6.83
N LYS A 267 -23.20 0.06 5.79
CA LYS A 267 -23.71 1.05 4.84
C LYS A 267 -24.45 0.44 3.61
N GLY A 268 -24.55 -0.88 3.51
CA GLY A 268 -25.14 -1.57 2.36
C GLY A 268 -24.35 -1.37 1.06
N LYS A 269 -23.04 -1.13 1.18
CA LYS A 269 -22.05 -0.92 0.12
C LYS A 269 -21.19 -2.15 -0.03
N TRP A 270 -20.05 -2.06 -0.72
CA TRP A 270 -19.13 -3.17 -0.91
C TRP A 270 -17.72 -2.83 -0.47
N GLY A 271 -17.03 -3.82 0.13
CA GLY A 271 -15.63 -3.72 0.52
C GLY A 271 -14.77 -4.73 -0.20
N ILE A 272 -13.49 -4.43 -0.37
CA ILE A 272 -12.42 -5.35 -0.75
C ILE A 272 -11.35 -5.21 0.31
N THR A 273 -10.96 -6.34 0.90
CA THR A 273 -9.94 -6.41 1.94
C THR A 273 -8.59 -6.81 1.38
N TYR A 274 -7.57 -6.84 2.22
CA TYR A 274 -6.20 -7.04 1.80
C TYR A 274 -5.45 -8.01 2.73
N ASP A 275 -4.30 -8.48 2.28
CA ASP A 275 -3.23 -9.22 2.92
C ASP A 275 -3.52 -10.66 3.29
N TRP A 276 -4.66 -10.97 3.89
CA TRP A 276 -4.96 -12.31 4.41
C TRP A 276 -6.19 -12.93 3.77
N SER A 277 -6.09 -14.20 3.36
CA SER A 277 -7.19 -14.91 2.68
C SER A 277 -8.47 -15.00 3.53
N GLY A 278 -8.33 -14.98 4.85
CA GLY A 278 -9.45 -15.03 5.79
C GLY A 278 -10.08 -13.68 6.14
N SER A 279 -9.62 -12.56 5.58
CA SER A 279 -10.11 -11.21 5.91
C SER A 279 -11.50 -10.90 5.33
N CYS A 280 -11.93 -11.60 4.27
CA CYS A 280 -13.20 -11.37 3.57
C CYS A 280 -14.38 -12.11 4.22
N LYS A 281 -14.65 -11.82 5.51
CA LYS A 281 -15.73 -12.45 6.29
C LYS A 281 -17.02 -11.64 6.32
N ALA A 282 -16.94 -10.33 6.09
CA ALA A 282 -18.09 -9.44 6.11
C ALA A 282 -19.05 -9.78 4.97
N GLU A 283 -20.38 -9.63 5.20
CA GLU A 283 -21.43 -9.96 4.22
C GLU A 283 -21.25 -9.23 2.90
N ARG A 284 -20.74 -7.99 2.96
CA ARG A 284 -20.52 -7.12 1.80
C ARG A 284 -19.05 -7.06 1.39
N CYS A 285 -18.26 -8.09 1.67
CA CYS A 285 -16.93 -8.25 1.09
C CYS A 285 -17.05 -8.89 -0.30
N LEU A 286 -16.42 -8.29 -1.32
CA LEU A 286 -16.41 -8.83 -2.69
C LEU A 286 -15.34 -9.90 -2.87
N THR A 287 -14.14 -9.60 -2.41
CA THR A 287 -12.96 -10.45 -2.48
C THR A 287 -11.90 -9.90 -1.52
N THR A 288 -10.84 -10.64 -1.30
CA THR A 288 -9.57 -10.14 -0.77
C THR A 288 -8.44 -10.56 -1.69
N ILE A 289 -7.45 -9.71 -1.81
CA ILE A 289 -6.16 -10.03 -2.38
C ILE A 289 -5.23 -10.37 -1.23
N TYR A 290 -4.49 -11.47 -1.35
CA TYR A 290 -3.78 -12.01 -0.21
C TYR A 290 -2.41 -12.57 -0.54
N TRP A 291 -1.57 -12.60 0.47
CA TRP A 291 -0.24 -13.20 0.45
C TRP A 291 -0.29 -14.66 0.88
N ASN A 292 0.42 -15.51 0.15
CA ASN A 292 0.65 -16.91 0.51
C ASN A 292 2.15 -17.12 0.76
N TRP A 293 2.65 -16.53 1.83
CA TRP A 293 4.08 -16.48 2.16
C TRP A 293 4.71 -17.85 2.41
N GLY A 294 3.92 -18.86 2.80
CA GLY A 294 4.43 -20.12 3.33
C GLY A 294 5.46 -20.81 2.43
N LYS A 295 5.12 -21.01 1.16
CA LYS A 295 6.02 -21.66 0.18
C LYS A 295 7.26 -20.81 -0.10
N VAL A 296 7.09 -19.49 -0.18
CA VAL A 296 8.18 -18.56 -0.46
C VAL A 296 9.18 -18.59 0.69
N TYR A 297 8.73 -18.47 1.93
CA TYR A 297 9.58 -18.55 3.12
C TYR A 297 10.25 -19.91 3.28
N ALA A 298 9.52 -20.99 3.03
CA ALA A 298 10.09 -22.33 3.09
C ALA A 298 11.20 -22.53 2.05
N GLY A 299 11.02 -22.01 0.84
CA GLY A 299 12.06 -22.05 -0.20
C GLY A 299 13.33 -21.28 0.21
N ILE A 300 13.16 -20.08 0.77
CA ILE A 300 14.28 -19.27 1.28
C ILE A 300 14.96 -20.00 2.45
N ALA A 301 14.20 -20.46 3.45
CA ALA A 301 14.73 -21.15 4.61
C ALA A 301 15.53 -22.40 4.21
N GLN A 302 14.99 -23.24 3.32
CA GLN A 302 15.68 -24.41 2.80
C GLN A 302 16.95 -24.01 2.04
N GLY A 303 16.88 -22.99 1.19
CA GLY A 303 18.03 -22.49 0.44
C GLY A 303 19.16 -21.96 1.33
N VAL A 304 18.81 -21.30 2.46
CA VAL A 304 19.81 -20.84 3.44
C VAL A 304 20.45 -22.04 4.17
N ILE A 305 19.64 -23.03 4.59
CA ILE A 305 20.13 -24.26 5.20
C ILE A 305 21.09 -25.00 4.26
N ASP A 306 20.73 -25.13 3.00
CA ASP A 306 21.51 -25.83 1.97
C ASP A 306 22.68 -25.00 1.42
N LYS A 307 22.79 -23.72 1.82
CA LYS A 307 23.78 -22.74 1.32
C LYS A 307 23.67 -22.49 -0.18
N THR A 308 22.49 -22.60 -0.72
CA THR A 308 22.17 -22.36 -2.15
C THR A 308 21.46 -21.02 -2.36
N TYR A 309 20.86 -20.47 -1.31
CA TYR A 309 20.20 -19.17 -1.38
C TYR A 309 21.23 -18.05 -1.66
N LYS A 310 20.90 -17.22 -2.63
CA LYS A 310 21.69 -16.04 -2.96
C LYS A 310 20.93 -14.82 -2.46
N VAL A 311 21.52 -14.17 -1.47
CA VAL A 311 20.98 -12.95 -0.92
C VAL A 311 20.95 -11.86 -1.97
N GLY A 312 19.79 -11.25 -2.16
CA GLY A 312 19.56 -10.24 -3.18
C GLY A 312 18.25 -9.53 -2.97
N TRP A 313 17.62 -9.14 -4.06
CA TRP A 313 16.29 -8.60 -4.08
C TRP A 313 15.37 -9.54 -4.87
N ASP A 314 14.57 -10.30 -4.12
CA ASP A 314 13.62 -11.25 -4.65
C ASP A 314 12.25 -10.58 -4.83
N TYR A 315 11.81 -10.47 -6.08
CA TYR A 315 10.49 -9.96 -6.40
C TYR A 315 9.74 -11.01 -7.23
N PHE A 316 8.71 -11.62 -6.64
CA PHE A 316 8.01 -12.74 -7.25
C PHE A 316 6.63 -12.34 -7.80
N ASP A 317 6.25 -12.93 -8.93
CA ASP A 317 4.93 -12.78 -9.56
C ASP A 317 3.96 -13.88 -9.11
N ALA A 318 2.72 -13.81 -9.56
CA ALA A 318 1.65 -14.72 -9.15
C ALA A 318 1.89 -16.19 -9.54
N ASP A 319 2.71 -16.45 -10.56
CA ASP A 319 3.05 -17.81 -11.04
C ASP A 319 3.82 -18.65 -9.99
N THR A 320 4.41 -18.00 -8.99
CA THR A 320 5.04 -18.70 -7.84
C THR A 320 4.01 -19.31 -6.88
N GLY A 321 2.74 -18.91 -6.96
CA GLY A 321 1.69 -19.27 -6.02
C GLY A 321 1.78 -18.54 -4.68
N GLY A 322 2.58 -17.48 -4.61
CA GLY A 322 2.74 -16.60 -3.43
C GLY A 322 1.64 -15.53 -3.29
N LEU A 323 0.77 -15.39 -4.27
CA LEU A 323 -0.31 -14.40 -4.34
C LEU A 323 -1.64 -15.06 -4.64
N GLY A 324 -2.76 -14.48 -4.16
CA GLY A 324 -4.09 -14.98 -4.44
C GLY A 324 -5.18 -13.92 -4.48
N LEU A 325 -6.27 -14.26 -5.19
CA LEU A 325 -7.53 -13.52 -5.24
C LEU A 325 -8.63 -14.42 -4.68
N TYR A 326 -9.09 -14.13 -3.47
CA TYR A 326 -10.03 -14.99 -2.74
C TYR A 326 -11.35 -15.20 -3.49
N GLY A 327 -11.77 -16.44 -3.56
CA GLY A 327 -12.96 -16.88 -4.28
C GLY A 327 -12.76 -17.16 -5.76
N PHE A 328 -11.55 -16.89 -6.28
CA PHE A 328 -11.19 -17.15 -7.68
C PHE A 328 -10.06 -18.18 -7.82
N MET A 329 -9.38 -18.53 -6.73
CA MET A 329 -8.35 -19.56 -6.72
C MET A 329 -8.99 -20.97 -6.62
N ASP A 330 -8.24 -21.98 -7.04
CA ASP A 330 -8.70 -23.37 -7.01
C ASP A 330 -9.05 -23.80 -5.57
N GLY A 331 -10.23 -24.40 -5.44
CA GLY A 331 -10.75 -24.88 -4.16
C GLY A 331 -11.42 -23.80 -3.28
N GLU A 332 -11.40 -22.55 -3.70
CA GLU A 332 -12.07 -21.46 -2.99
C GLU A 332 -13.52 -21.26 -3.50
N THR A 333 -14.36 -20.69 -2.63
CA THR A 333 -15.74 -20.33 -2.98
C THR A 333 -15.84 -18.81 -3.12
N MET A 334 -16.34 -18.35 -4.25
CA MET A 334 -16.60 -16.91 -4.45
C MET A 334 -17.59 -16.38 -3.41
N THR A 335 -17.34 -15.16 -2.98
CA THR A 335 -18.32 -14.43 -2.16
C THR A 335 -19.62 -14.23 -2.95
N LYS A 336 -20.72 -14.02 -2.23
CA LYS A 336 -22.01 -13.76 -2.87
C LYS A 336 -21.93 -12.56 -3.83
N GLY A 337 -21.29 -11.46 -3.39
CA GLY A 337 -21.17 -10.25 -4.19
C GLY A 337 -20.36 -10.44 -5.47
N ALA A 338 -19.30 -11.25 -5.44
CA ALA A 338 -18.52 -11.58 -6.64
C ALA A 338 -19.29 -12.55 -7.57
N ALA A 339 -20.00 -13.52 -7.00
CA ALA A 339 -20.75 -14.51 -7.81
C ALA A 339 -21.93 -13.89 -8.59
N GLU A 340 -22.45 -12.76 -8.16
CA GLU A 340 -23.53 -12.02 -8.82
C GLU A 340 -23.04 -11.18 -10.02
N LEU A 341 -21.75 -11.03 -10.25
CA LEU A 341 -21.21 -10.21 -11.34
C LEU A 341 -21.61 -10.77 -12.71
N PRO A 342 -21.70 -9.92 -13.76
CA PRO A 342 -21.99 -10.36 -15.11
C PRO A 342 -21.04 -11.47 -15.57
N ALA A 343 -21.58 -12.51 -16.19
CA ALA A 343 -20.79 -13.68 -16.60
C ALA A 343 -19.61 -13.34 -17.53
N ALA A 344 -19.74 -12.30 -18.36
CA ALA A 344 -18.66 -11.83 -19.23
C ALA A 344 -17.49 -11.24 -18.41
N ASP A 345 -17.81 -10.46 -17.38
CA ASP A 345 -16.80 -9.85 -16.51
C ASP A 345 -16.13 -10.92 -15.63
N LEU A 346 -16.92 -11.85 -15.07
CA LEU A 346 -16.36 -13.01 -14.34
C LEU A 346 -15.41 -13.83 -15.20
N LYS A 347 -15.78 -14.08 -16.47
CA LYS A 347 -14.91 -14.78 -17.40
C LYS A 347 -13.62 -14.00 -17.63
N LEU A 348 -13.73 -12.68 -17.84
CA LEU A 348 -12.56 -11.83 -18.08
C LEU A 348 -11.61 -11.86 -16.88
N VAL A 349 -12.12 -11.75 -15.64
CA VAL A 349 -11.30 -11.84 -14.42
C VAL A 349 -10.60 -13.19 -14.34
N LYS A 350 -11.32 -14.30 -14.54
CA LYS A 350 -10.75 -15.65 -14.49
C LYS A 350 -9.72 -15.91 -15.57
N ASP A 351 -9.98 -15.49 -16.80
CA ASP A 351 -9.02 -15.64 -17.91
C ASP A 351 -7.74 -14.83 -17.63
N THR A 352 -7.87 -13.63 -17.07
CA THR A 352 -6.71 -12.80 -16.73
C THR A 352 -5.94 -13.39 -15.55
N LEU A 353 -6.63 -13.88 -14.51
CA LEU A 353 -6.00 -14.59 -13.40
C LEU A 353 -5.21 -15.82 -13.89
N ALA A 354 -5.78 -16.61 -14.79
CA ALA A 354 -5.11 -17.78 -15.35
C ALA A 354 -3.81 -17.40 -16.07
N LYS A 355 -3.77 -16.26 -16.75
CA LYS A 355 -2.55 -15.75 -17.39
C LYS A 355 -1.47 -15.33 -16.39
N PHE A 356 -1.85 -14.67 -15.29
CA PHE A 356 -0.92 -14.36 -14.22
C PHE A 356 -0.38 -15.64 -13.55
N LEU A 357 -1.24 -16.58 -13.23
CA LEU A 357 -0.84 -17.85 -12.61
C LEU A 357 0.02 -18.74 -13.50
N SER A 358 -0.10 -18.62 -14.81
CA SER A 358 0.74 -19.36 -15.77
C SER A 358 2.05 -18.65 -16.15
N GLY A 359 2.23 -17.40 -15.73
CA GLY A 359 3.36 -16.56 -16.15
C GLY A 359 3.25 -16.02 -17.58
N GLU A 360 2.09 -16.19 -18.28
CA GLU A 360 1.80 -15.55 -19.57
C GLU A 360 1.71 -14.03 -19.42
N MET A 361 1.23 -13.55 -18.26
CA MET A 361 1.23 -12.16 -17.84
C MET A 361 1.98 -12.01 -16.52
N ASN A 362 2.54 -10.84 -16.28
CA ASN A 362 3.18 -10.46 -15.03
C ASN A 362 2.90 -8.99 -14.70
N ARG A 363 3.45 -8.49 -13.58
CA ARG A 363 3.25 -7.11 -13.11
C ARG A 363 3.50 -6.02 -14.16
N PHE A 364 4.42 -6.23 -15.10
CA PHE A 364 4.69 -5.25 -16.15
C PHE A 364 3.60 -5.17 -17.21
N ASP A 365 2.81 -6.21 -17.37
CA ASP A 365 1.68 -6.23 -18.30
C ASP A 365 0.47 -5.46 -17.74
N VAL A 366 0.39 -5.30 -16.43
CA VAL A 366 -0.58 -4.40 -15.78
C VAL A 366 -0.37 -2.95 -16.24
N PHE A 367 0.89 -2.55 -16.41
CA PHE A 367 1.30 -1.22 -16.81
C PHE A 367 1.78 -1.14 -18.26
N ALA A 368 1.12 -1.90 -19.15
CA ALA A 368 1.35 -1.80 -20.59
C ALA A 368 0.53 -0.64 -21.18
N GLY A 369 1.19 0.22 -21.94
CA GLY A 369 0.56 1.41 -22.55
C GLY A 369 -0.42 1.09 -23.70
N PRO A 370 -1.29 2.04 -24.05
CA PRO A 370 -1.22 3.44 -23.61
C PRO A 370 -1.87 3.64 -22.24
N ILE A 371 -1.18 4.29 -21.31
CA ILE A 371 -1.72 4.68 -20.01
C ILE A 371 -1.64 6.19 -19.87
N LYS A 372 -2.72 6.79 -19.39
CA LYS A 372 -2.81 8.22 -19.08
C LYS A 372 -2.86 8.44 -17.58
N ASP A 373 -2.28 9.55 -17.16
CA ASP A 373 -2.47 10.06 -15.82
C ASP A 373 -3.89 10.65 -15.63
N ASN A 374 -4.19 11.04 -14.40
CA ASN A 374 -5.47 11.66 -14.05
C ASN A 374 -5.60 13.12 -14.55
N GLN A 375 -4.58 13.68 -15.18
CA GLN A 375 -4.60 14.99 -15.85
C GLN A 375 -4.75 14.86 -17.36
N GLY A 376 -4.72 13.63 -17.89
CA GLY A 376 -4.88 13.31 -19.30
C GLY A 376 -3.59 13.25 -20.12
N ASN A 377 -2.42 13.37 -19.49
CA ASN A 377 -1.15 13.15 -20.16
C ASN A 377 -0.95 11.66 -20.43
N VAL A 378 -0.24 11.32 -21.51
CA VAL A 378 0.15 9.94 -21.80
C VAL A 378 1.50 9.67 -21.13
N ASP A 379 1.48 8.92 -20.04
CA ASP A 379 2.70 8.60 -19.29
C ASP A 379 3.38 7.34 -19.82
N ILE A 380 2.58 6.38 -20.31
CA ILE A 380 3.12 5.19 -20.97
C ILE A 380 2.56 5.13 -22.40
N PRO A 381 3.39 5.30 -23.44
CA PRO A 381 2.96 5.22 -24.81
C PRO A 381 2.49 3.81 -25.22
N GLU A 382 1.73 3.72 -26.31
CA GLU A 382 1.34 2.45 -26.91
C GLU A 382 2.57 1.60 -27.30
N GLY A 383 2.53 0.32 -26.93
CA GLY A 383 3.61 -0.64 -27.19
C GLY A 383 4.76 -0.60 -26.19
N GLU A 384 4.73 0.31 -25.21
CA GLU A 384 5.68 0.37 -24.11
C GLU A 384 5.06 -0.22 -22.84
N LYS A 385 5.90 -0.63 -21.89
CA LYS A 385 5.47 -1.06 -20.55
C LYS A 385 6.54 -0.75 -19.53
N PHE A 386 6.18 -0.78 -18.29
CA PHE A 386 7.09 -0.55 -17.17
C PHE A 386 8.20 -1.60 -17.11
N ALA A 387 9.32 -1.17 -16.52
CA ALA A 387 10.34 -2.03 -15.94
C ALA A 387 10.29 -1.93 -14.40
N GLN A 388 11.03 -2.77 -13.71
CA GLN A 388 11.05 -2.77 -12.25
C GLN A 388 11.46 -1.40 -11.66
N ALA A 389 12.45 -0.73 -12.28
CA ALA A 389 12.87 0.61 -11.86
C ALA A 389 11.76 1.67 -11.95
N ASP A 390 10.76 1.49 -12.82
CA ASP A 390 9.60 2.39 -12.92
C ASP A 390 8.59 2.16 -11.80
N LEU A 391 8.49 0.91 -11.29
CA LEU A 391 7.64 0.55 -10.16
C LEU A 391 8.21 0.95 -8.81
N ASP A 392 9.54 0.88 -8.66
CA ASP A 392 10.25 1.12 -7.39
C ASP A 392 10.77 2.53 -7.26
N GLN A 393 10.31 3.41 -8.13
CA GLN A 393 10.84 4.74 -8.18
C GLN A 393 10.79 5.50 -6.86
N PHE A 394 11.85 6.29 -6.69
CA PHE A 394 11.97 7.31 -5.65
C PHE A 394 11.61 8.68 -6.22
N PRO A 395 11.36 9.68 -5.35
CA PRO A 395 11.18 11.06 -5.78
C PRO A 395 12.27 11.47 -6.77
N PRO A 396 11.98 12.30 -7.78
CA PRO A 396 12.98 12.77 -8.71
C PRO A 396 14.20 13.32 -7.98
N GLY A 397 15.39 12.77 -8.26
CA GLY A 397 16.63 13.15 -7.59
C GLY A 397 17.05 12.26 -6.41
N ALA A 398 16.29 11.23 -6.04
CA ALA A 398 16.78 10.23 -5.10
C ALA A 398 17.81 9.31 -5.77
N GLU A 399 18.91 9.04 -5.05
CA GLU A 399 20.00 8.24 -5.59
C GLU A 399 19.57 6.77 -5.81
N GLY A 400 19.86 6.24 -6.99
CA GLY A 400 19.99 4.80 -7.19
C GLY A 400 19.20 4.15 -8.32
N LEU A 401 18.05 4.64 -8.79
CA LEU A 401 17.30 4.00 -9.87
C LEU A 401 16.90 5.00 -10.95
N ALA A 402 17.44 4.84 -12.15
CA ALA A 402 17.00 5.58 -13.33
C ALA A 402 15.71 4.94 -13.86
N CYS A 403 14.56 5.45 -13.45
CA CYS A 403 13.27 5.08 -14.02
C CYS A 403 13.01 5.83 -15.34
N LYS A 404 12.40 5.16 -16.32
CA LYS A 404 12.01 5.76 -17.60
C LYS A 404 10.69 6.50 -17.48
N TYR A 405 9.72 5.91 -16.83
CA TYR A 405 8.35 6.41 -16.72
C TYR A 405 7.97 6.88 -15.32
N CYS A 406 8.78 6.66 -14.34
CA CYS A 406 8.68 7.08 -12.95
C CYS A 406 7.25 7.35 -12.46
N MET A 407 6.62 6.39 -11.80
CA MET A 407 5.22 6.49 -11.38
C MET A 407 5.00 7.51 -10.23
N HIS A 408 5.07 8.81 -10.52
CA HIS A 408 4.71 9.90 -9.60
C HIS A 408 3.37 10.53 -9.99
N TRP A 409 2.42 9.71 -10.40
CA TRP A 409 1.13 10.15 -10.92
C TRP A 409 0.05 9.12 -10.57
N TRP A 410 -1.18 9.57 -10.53
CA TRP A 410 -2.34 8.71 -10.49
C TRP A 410 -2.83 8.43 -11.90
N ALA A 411 -3.25 7.18 -12.14
CA ALA A 411 -3.84 6.77 -13.40
C ALA A 411 -5.19 7.47 -13.65
N GLU A 412 -5.56 7.58 -14.93
CA GLU A 412 -6.85 8.09 -15.36
C GLU A 412 -8.01 7.44 -14.60
N GLY A 413 -8.94 8.28 -14.10
CA GLY A 413 -10.06 7.87 -13.25
C GLY A 413 -9.81 8.04 -11.76
N VAL A 414 -8.59 8.21 -11.29
CA VAL A 414 -8.31 8.60 -9.90
C VAL A 414 -8.53 10.11 -9.75
N THR A 415 -9.33 10.52 -8.76
CA THR A 415 -9.70 11.94 -8.58
C THR A 415 -8.88 12.63 -7.50
N ALA A 416 -8.01 11.91 -6.81
CA ALA A 416 -7.13 12.45 -5.77
C ALA A 416 -5.88 13.13 -6.34
N GLU A 417 -5.36 14.08 -5.57
CA GLU A 417 -4.00 14.60 -5.78
C GLU A 417 -2.99 13.76 -5.00
N LEU A 418 -1.73 13.78 -5.44
CA LEU A 418 -0.64 13.20 -4.66
C LEU A 418 -0.32 14.10 -3.46
N PRO A 419 -0.02 13.54 -2.29
CA PRO A 419 0.53 14.30 -1.18
C PRO A 419 1.85 14.96 -1.60
N GLN A 420 2.02 16.23 -1.19
CA GLN A 420 3.24 17.02 -1.46
C GLN A 420 4.34 16.70 -0.45
#